data_b2b733ecd6388a371dcbcadb2973e260
#
_entry.id   b2b733ecd6388a371dcbcadb2973e260
#
_cell.length_a   1.000
_cell.length_b   1.000
_cell.length_c   1.000
_cell.angle_alpha   90.00
_cell.angle_beta   90.00
_cell.angle_gamma   90.00
#
_symmetry.space_group_name_H-M   'P 1'
#
loop_
_entity.id
_entity.type
_entity.pdbx_description
1 polymer ?
#
loop_
_entity_poly.entity_id
_entity_poly.type
_entity_poly.pdbx_seq_one_letter_code
_entity_poly.pdbx_strand_id
1 'polypeptide(L)'
;MKLKQIFIFLIGFFVFITGTELLSESQILLQLDFRTVLEGFSTAIVPILTTGQNLEFSSKDLKPFKLESGMYDEAKEQNLSFGEYLEKLEDKEGLEYKGDLAKLSALDRQLLAHDINPFNSATLVEDFFKTTNSPVLFPAWIDRNIYLGMNQGKRTLRLDDLRATSQKIPSKAIELIGMDFSKEDVGLAKITEGGALPTATIKTKGKSVSMQKVGREILFSYEAVRRMQIDLVSIFFQRVGFRFGRQQVNEGLSVLKNGNDTDSKSPDSKTQALVWTYEDLIDLIFAKAPEGHEFDHLVLTPEFMYKILTDKDNFPQLQTLNLSEKFVASGEFQNFFGLNWRLHPNAGAETAIAFEKSTCLTYYEEAKSSIIESDKIINKQFERSTISLWFGFVKLFQAASHIKTLKTS
;
A
#
# COMPACT_ATOMS: atom_id res chain seq x y z
N MET A 1 19.56 -31.94 4.66
CA MET A 1 19.67 -32.64 5.95
C MET A 1 19.74 -31.69 7.14
N LYS A 2 20.34 -30.50 7.06
CA LYS A 2 20.48 -29.55 8.19
C LYS A 2 19.18 -28.81 8.61
N LEU A 3 18.29 -28.51 7.68
CA LEU A 3 17.04 -27.80 8.00
C LEU A 3 16.03 -28.68 8.78
N LYS A 4 15.97 -29.97 8.48
CA LYS A 4 15.12 -30.93 9.20
C LYS A 4 15.48 -31.07 10.68
N GLN A 5 16.76 -31.04 10.99
CA GLN A 5 17.25 -31.16 12.38
C GLN A 5 16.97 -29.92 13.22
N ILE A 6 17.03 -28.71 12.59
CA ILE A 6 16.70 -27.46 13.28
C ILE A 6 15.19 -27.38 13.56
N PHE A 7 14.37 -27.89 12.65
CA PHE A 7 12.91 -27.89 12.81
C PHE A 7 12.44 -28.86 13.91
N ILE A 8 13.07 -30.03 14.01
CA ILE A 8 12.80 -31.02 15.08
C ILE A 8 13.23 -30.47 16.45
N PHE A 9 14.34 -29.71 16.51
CA PHE A 9 14.81 -29.08 17.74
C PHE A 9 13.88 -27.98 18.23
N LEU A 10 13.31 -27.17 17.32
CA LEU A 10 12.32 -26.13 17.63
C LEU A 10 10.98 -26.73 18.12
N ILE A 11 10.52 -27.82 17.53
CA ILE A 11 9.30 -28.51 17.97
C ILE A 11 9.52 -29.19 19.34
N GLY A 12 10.66 -29.82 19.57
CA GLY A 12 11.01 -30.40 20.87
C GLY A 12 11.08 -29.35 21.98
N PHE A 13 11.55 -28.16 21.70
CA PHE A 13 11.59 -27.04 22.65
C PHE A 13 10.18 -26.53 23.00
N PHE A 14 9.26 -26.51 22.02
CA PHE A 14 7.88 -26.06 22.23
C PHE A 14 7.06 -27.05 23.08
N VAL A 15 7.28 -28.36 22.89
CA VAL A 15 6.61 -29.42 23.68
C VAL A 15 7.12 -29.44 25.12
N PHE A 16 8.38 -29.07 25.36
CA PHE A 16 8.94 -28.98 26.72
C PHE A 16 8.31 -27.85 27.56
N ILE A 17 7.86 -26.77 26.90
CA ILE A 17 7.22 -25.62 27.56
C ILE A 17 5.73 -25.90 27.88
N THR A 18 5.05 -26.76 27.11
CA THR A 18 3.60 -27.00 27.26
C THR A 18 3.22 -28.20 28.15
N GLY A 19 4.18 -28.98 28.63
CA GLY A 19 3.94 -30.04 29.62
C GLY A 19 3.06 -31.22 29.16
N THR A 20 2.87 -31.40 27.85
CA THR A 20 2.13 -32.53 27.28
C THR A 20 3.05 -33.72 27.00
N GLU A 21 2.54 -34.93 27.18
CA GLU A 21 3.29 -36.17 26.97
C GLU A 21 3.95 -36.27 25.58
N LEU A 22 5.18 -36.77 25.56
CA LEU A 22 5.97 -36.97 24.33
C LEU A 22 5.29 -37.95 23.36
N LEU A 23 4.67 -37.43 22.35
CA LEU A 23 4.19 -38.20 21.20
C LEU A 23 5.37 -38.63 20.31
N SER A 24 5.30 -39.82 19.72
CA SER A 24 6.32 -40.32 18.79
C SER A 24 6.39 -39.44 17.51
N GLU A 25 7.58 -39.31 16.89
CA GLU A 25 7.79 -38.50 15.68
C GLU A 25 6.78 -38.77 14.56
N SER A 26 6.31 -40.01 14.41
CA SER A 26 5.32 -40.39 13.41
C SER A 26 3.90 -39.88 13.75
N GLN A 27 3.56 -39.70 15.01
CA GLN A 27 2.25 -39.19 15.44
C GLN A 27 2.16 -37.67 15.35
N ILE A 28 3.27 -36.96 15.57
CA ILE A 28 3.34 -35.51 15.39
C ILE A 28 3.22 -35.13 13.90
N LEU A 29 3.79 -35.90 12.99
CA LEU A 29 3.68 -35.70 11.55
C LEU A 29 2.29 -36.00 10.99
N LEU A 30 1.49 -36.85 11.62
CA LEU A 30 0.13 -37.20 11.22
C LEU A 30 -0.94 -36.21 11.70
N GLN A 31 -0.70 -35.45 12.78
CA GLN A 31 -1.64 -34.47 13.32
C GLN A 31 -1.43 -33.03 12.78
N LEU A 32 -0.26 -32.74 12.24
CA LEU A 32 0.01 -31.47 11.58
C LEU A 32 -0.44 -31.57 10.12
N ASP A 33 -1.67 -31.15 9.86
CA ASP A 33 -2.09 -30.88 8.49
C ASP A 33 -1.28 -29.66 7.99
N PHE A 34 -0.22 -29.99 7.23
CA PHE A 34 0.68 -28.99 6.62
C PHE A 34 -0.06 -27.95 5.79
N ARG A 35 -1.28 -28.24 5.35
CA ARG A 35 -2.14 -27.29 4.66
C ARG A 35 -2.62 -26.16 5.58
N THR A 36 -3.06 -26.48 6.78
CA THR A 36 -3.59 -25.48 7.74
C THR A 36 -2.49 -24.57 8.27
N VAL A 37 -1.27 -25.08 8.43
CA VAL A 37 -0.11 -24.25 8.83
C VAL A 37 0.36 -23.37 7.68
N LEU A 38 0.30 -23.85 6.43
CA LEU A 38 0.63 -23.07 5.24
C LEU A 38 -0.46 -22.05 4.88
N GLU A 39 -1.72 -22.32 5.13
CA GLU A 39 -2.80 -21.34 4.91
C GLU A 39 -2.75 -20.17 5.90
N GLY A 40 -2.33 -20.39 7.15
CA GLY A 40 -2.08 -19.32 8.13
C GLY A 40 -0.89 -18.42 7.76
N PHE A 41 0.09 -18.94 7.01
CA PHE A 41 1.24 -18.18 6.49
C PHE A 41 1.02 -17.63 5.09
N SER A 42 -0.03 -18.05 4.38
CA SER A 42 -0.24 -17.79 2.97
C SER A 42 -0.50 -16.31 2.63
N THR A 43 -1.09 -15.54 3.52
CA THR A 43 -1.43 -14.13 3.21
C THR A 43 -0.26 -13.14 3.34
N ALA A 44 0.82 -13.53 4.04
CA ALA A 44 1.96 -12.64 4.29
C ALA A 44 3.25 -13.03 3.52
N ILE A 45 3.36 -14.26 3.00
CA ILE A 45 4.63 -14.82 2.47
C ILE A 45 4.55 -15.20 0.99
N VAL A 46 3.38 -15.11 0.36
CA VAL A 46 3.20 -15.46 -1.06
C VAL A 46 4.18 -14.75 -2.02
N PRO A 47 4.64 -13.50 -1.79
CA PRO A 47 5.65 -12.90 -2.67
C PRO A 47 7.08 -13.44 -2.50
N ILE A 48 7.38 -14.12 -1.38
CA ILE A 48 8.78 -14.49 -1.05
C ILE A 48 9.08 -15.96 -1.36
N LEU A 49 8.07 -16.83 -1.37
CA LEU A 49 8.27 -18.27 -1.62
C LEU A 49 8.19 -18.69 -3.10
N THR A 50 7.82 -17.78 -3.99
CA THR A 50 7.81 -18.05 -5.44
C THR A 50 9.17 -17.89 -6.11
N THR A 51 10.20 -17.46 -5.41
CA THR A 51 11.56 -17.26 -5.95
C THR A 51 12.39 -18.55 -6.01
N GLY A 52 11.81 -19.73 -5.90
CA GLY A 52 12.61 -20.96 -5.88
C GLY A 52 11.92 -22.24 -6.31
N GLN A 53 10.67 -22.19 -6.73
CA GLN A 53 10.03 -23.34 -7.37
C GLN A 53 10.19 -23.22 -8.88
N ASN A 54 10.90 -24.17 -9.49
CA ASN A 54 10.80 -24.45 -10.92
C ASN A 54 9.36 -24.93 -11.18
N LEU A 55 8.45 -23.99 -11.38
CA LEU A 55 7.13 -24.25 -11.89
C LEU A 55 7.33 -24.66 -13.35
N GLU A 56 7.28 -25.94 -13.64
CA GLU A 56 7.29 -26.46 -15.01
C GLU A 56 5.93 -26.12 -15.66
N PHE A 57 5.84 -24.91 -16.17
CA PHE A 57 4.72 -24.54 -17.03
C PHE A 57 4.96 -25.06 -18.44
N SER A 58 4.03 -25.83 -18.95
CA SER A 58 4.00 -26.14 -20.39
C SER A 58 3.47 -24.90 -21.12
N SER A 59 4.34 -24.19 -21.82
CA SER A 59 3.96 -23.05 -22.68
C SER A 59 2.94 -23.44 -23.77
N LYS A 60 2.75 -24.75 -23.99
CA LYS A 60 1.79 -25.28 -24.98
C LYS A 60 0.33 -25.05 -24.62
N ASP A 61 0.03 -24.80 -23.34
CA ASP A 61 -1.34 -24.57 -22.85
C ASP A 61 -1.71 -23.08 -22.85
N LEU A 62 -0.77 -22.21 -23.24
CA LEU A 62 -0.96 -20.76 -23.26
C LEU A 62 -1.12 -20.25 -24.69
N LYS A 63 -2.13 -19.42 -24.91
CA LYS A 63 -2.39 -18.77 -26.20
C LYS A 63 -1.71 -17.40 -26.22
N PRO A 64 -0.67 -17.17 -27.03
CA PRO A 64 -0.08 -15.87 -27.17
C PRO A 64 -1.04 -14.94 -27.95
N PHE A 65 -1.31 -13.76 -27.40
CA PHE A 65 -2.08 -12.73 -28.11
C PHE A 65 -1.17 -11.97 -29.08
N LYS A 66 -1.77 -11.50 -30.16
CA LYS A 66 -1.12 -10.50 -31.01
C LYS A 66 -1.22 -9.16 -30.31
N LEU A 67 -0.10 -8.71 -29.73
CA LEU A 67 -0.04 -7.49 -28.96
C LEU A 67 0.39 -6.31 -29.83
N GLU A 68 -0.37 -5.23 -29.74
CA GLU A 68 -0.10 -3.97 -30.44
C GLU A 68 -0.09 -2.80 -29.44
N SER A 69 0.70 -1.77 -29.71
CA SER A 69 0.79 -0.60 -28.81
C SER A 69 -0.55 0.15 -28.66
N GLY A 70 -1.41 0.10 -29.67
CA GLY A 70 -2.76 0.68 -29.61
C GLY A 70 -3.67 0.11 -28.52
N MET A 71 -3.38 -1.11 -28.04
CA MET A 71 -4.14 -1.74 -26.94
C MET A 71 -4.05 -0.96 -25.62
N TYR A 72 -2.97 -0.19 -25.42
CA TYR A 72 -2.87 0.70 -24.25
C TYR A 72 -3.90 1.85 -24.32
N ASP A 73 -4.16 2.38 -25.51
CA ASP A 73 -5.16 3.43 -25.67
C ASP A 73 -6.57 2.88 -25.50
N GLU A 74 -6.83 1.67 -26.00
CA GLU A 74 -8.11 0.97 -25.77
C GLU A 74 -8.34 0.65 -24.29
N ALA A 75 -7.31 0.23 -23.57
CA ALA A 75 -7.38 0.01 -22.12
C ALA A 75 -7.70 1.32 -21.38
N LYS A 76 -7.03 2.43 -21.75
CA LYS A 76 -7.27 3.75 -21.18
C LYS A 76 -8.68 4.28 -21.45
N GLU A 77 -9.21 4.06 -22.64
CA GLU A 77 -10.60 4.44 -22.98
C GLU A 77 -11.63 3.72 -22.10
N GLN A 78 -11.34 2.47 -21.74
CA GLN A 78 -12.17 1.67 -20.86
C GLN A 78 -11.88 1.91 -19.37
N ASN A 79 -10.96 2.80 -19.00
CA ASN A 79 -10.47 3.04 -17.63
C ASN A 79 -9.90 1.78 -16.95
N LEU A 80 -9.31 0.87 -17.71
CA LEU A 80 -8.68 -0.35 -17.25
C LEU A 80 -7.16 -0.20 -17.26
N SER A 81 -6.48 -0.88 -16.34
CA SER A 81 -5.05 -1.15 -16.46
C SER A 81 -4.81 -2.15 -17.61
N PHE A 82 -3.60 -2.17 -18.15
CA PHE A 82 -3.29 -3.10 -19.23
C PHE A 82 -3.46 -4.57 -18.82
N GLY A 83 -3.15 -4.90 -17.54
CA GLY A 83 -3.39 -6.23 -16.98
C GLY A 83 -4.87 -6.62 -16.96
N GLU A 84 -5.74 -5.73 -16.48
CA GLU A 84 -7.20 -5.93 -16.48
C GLU A 84 -7.77 -6.01 -17.92
N TYR A 85 -7.19 -5.26 -18.84
CA TYR A 85 -7.57 -5.34 -20.26
C TYR A 85 -7.22 -6.70 -20.85
N LEU A 86 -6.04 -7.25 -20.53
CA LEU A 86 -5.66 -8.62 -20.94
C LEU A 86 -6.60 -9.68 -20.34
N GLU A 87 -6.99 -9.55 -19.06
CA GLU A 87 -7.98 -10.45 -18.44
C GLU A 87 -9.31 -10.42 -19.21
N LYS A 88 -9.79 -9.22 -19.55
CA LYS A 88 -11.00 -9.06 -20.34
C LYS A 88 -10.90 -9.67 -21.74
N LEU A 89 -9.72 -9.64 -22.35
CA LEU A 89 -9.48 -10.31 -23.63
C LEU A 89 -9.48 -11.84 -23.47
N GLU A 90 -8.89 -12.38 -22.41
CA GLU A 90 -8.94 -13.81 -22.11
C GLU A 90 -10.38 -14.29 -21.92
N ASP A 91 -11.18 -13.53 -21.16
CA ASP A 91 -12.61 -13.81 -20.96
C ASP A 91 -13.40 -13.78 -22.27
N LYS A 92 -13.14 -12.81 -23.14
CA LYS A 92 -13.78 -12.68 -24.44
C LYS A 92 -13.46 -13.85 -25.39
N GLU A 93 -12.25 -14.39 -25.28
CA GLU A 93 -11.80 -15.55 -26.02
C GLU A 93 -12.25 -16.88 -25.39
N GLY A 94 -12.89 -16.83 -24.21
CA GLY A 94 -13.35 -18.02 -23.48
C GLY A 94 -12.20 -18.91 -22.98
N LEU A 95 -11.06 -18.30 -22.65
CA LEU A 95 -9.89 -19.04 -22.17
C LEU A 95 -10.05 -19.34 -20.68
N GLU A 96 -10.14 -20.64 -20.35
CA GLU A 96 -10.17 -21.11 -18.97
C GLU A 96 -8.85 -21.80 -18.63
N TYR A 97 -8.17 -21.29 -17.59
CA TYR A 97 -6.92 -21.85 -17.12
C TYR A 97 -7.15 -22.69 -15.86
N LYS A 98 -6.40 -23.79 -15.71
CA LYS A 98 -6.49 -24.73 -14.58
C LYS A 98 -5.17 -24.81 -13.82
N GLY A 99 -5.26 -25.26 -12.57
CA GLY A 99 -4.08 -25.46 -11.72
C GLY A 99 -3.35 -24.17 -11.39
N ASP A 100 -2.03 -24.17 -11.52
CA ASP A 100 -1.20 -23.01 -11.17
C ASP A 100 -1.33 -21.87 -12.17
N LEU A 101 -1.68 -22.13 -13.42
CA LEU A 101 -1.93 -21.09 -14.42
C LEU A 101 -3.14 -20.22 -14.08
N ALA A 102 -4.16 -20.77 -13.41
CA ALA A 102 -5.32 -20.01 -12.95
C ALA A 102 -4.99 -18.99 -11.84
N LYS A 103 -3.91 -19.22 -11.09
CA LYS A 103 -3.44 -18.33 -10.02
C LYS A 103 -2.61 -17.16 -10.54
N LEU A 104 -2.13 -17.23 -11.76
CA LEU A 104 -1.32 -16.20 -12.39
C LEU A 104 -2.22 -15.08 -12.94
N SER A 105 -1.69 -13.85 -12.97
CA SER A 105 -2.35 -12.75 -13.67
C SER A 105 -2.31 -12.96 -15.19
N ALA A 106 -3.24 -12.34 -15.93
CA ALA A 106 -3.23 -12.38 -17.39
C ALA A 106 -1.90 -11.86 -17.98
N LEU A 107 -1.31 -10.85 -17.35
CA LEU A 107 0.02 -10.36 -17.73
C LEU A 107 1.10 -11.44 -17.60
N ASP A 108 1.12 -12.21 -16.49
CA ASP A 108 2.09 -13.30 -16.30
C ASP A 108 1.87 -14.42 -17.31
N ARG A 109 0.61 -14.77 -17.58
CA ARG A 109 0.28 -15.77 -18.61
C ARG A 109 0.76 -15.33 -19.98
N GLN A 110 0.56 -14.07 -20.36
CA GLN A 110 1.04 -13.55 -21.63
C GLN A 110 2.58 -13.45 -21.69
N LEU A 111 3.25 -13.09 -20.59
CA LEU A 111 4.71 -13.14 -20.52
C LEU A 111 5.21 -14.56 -20.81
N LEU A 112 4.65 -15.57 -20.14
CA LEU A 112 4.99 -16.98 -20.35
C LEU A 112 4.66 -17.46 -21.78
N ALA A 113 3.53 -17.02 -22.35
CA ALA A 113 3.13 -17.35 -23.72
C ALA A 113 4.10 -16.77 -24.78
N HIS A 114 4.82 -15.70 -24.44
CA HIS A 114 5.86 -15.09 -25.27
C HIS A 114 7.28 -15.51 -24.86
N ASP A 115 7.43 -16.65 -24.18
CA ASP A 115 8.71 -17.21 -23.71
C ASP A 115 9.49 -16.31 -22.73
N ILE A 116 8.81 -15.40 -22.05
CA ILE A 116 9.40 -14.56 -21.01
C ILE A 116 8.95 -15.11 -19.65
N ASN A 117 9.83 -15.79 -18.95
CA ASN A 117 9.51 -16.35 -17.63
C ASN A 117 9.89 -15.36 -16.51
N PRO A 118 8.91 -14.62 -15.91
CA PRO A 118 9.18 -13.67 -14.85
C PRO A 118 9.59 -14.33 -13.52
N PHE A 119 9.47 -15.66 -13.41
CA PHE A 119 9.79 -16.42 -12.19
C PHE A 119 11.16 -17.09 -12.26
N ASN A 120 11.85 -17.00 -13.40
CA ASN A 120 13.18 -17.57 -13.59
C ASN A 120 14.24 -16.47 -13.52
N SER A 121 15.14 -16.57 -12.54
CA SER A 121 16.25 -15.63 -12.38
C SER A 121 17.23 -15.56 -13.55
N ALA A 122 17.24 -16.59 -14.42
CA ALA A 122 18.08 -16.58 -15.62
C ALA A 122 17.49 -15.78 -16.79
N THR A 123 16.21 -15.37 -16.72
CA THR A 123 15.55 -14.58 -17.76
C THR A 123 16.17 -13.19 -17.85
N LEU A 124 16.51 -12.75 -19.05
CA LEU A 124 17.09 -11.45 -19.32
C LEU A 124 16.04 -10.43 -19.77
N VAL A 125 16.30 -9.17 -19.51
CA VAL A 125 15.43 -8.08 -20.02
C VAL A 125 15.41 -8.06 -21.56
N GLU A 126 16.47 -8.53 -22.22
CA GLU A 126 16.51 -8.67 -23.67
C GLU A 126 15.41 -9.58 -24.22
N ASP A 127 14.90 -10.53 -23.43
CA ASP A 127 13.85 -11.45 -23.84
C ASP A 127 12.53 -10.74 -24.21
N PHE A 128 12.27 -9.57 -23.64
CA PHE A 128 11.15 -8.71 -24.04
C PHE A 128 11.27 -8.16 -25.47
N PHE A 129 12.46 -8.12 -26.01
CA PHE A 129 12.74 -7.47 -27.31
C PHE A 129 13.08 -8.46 -28.43
N LYS A 130 12.95 -9.76 -28.17
CA LYS A 130 13.26 -10.81 -29.14
C LYS A 130 12.21 -10.99 -30.24
N THR A 131 10.95 -10.70 -29.94
CA THR A 131 9.84 -10.83 -30.90
C THR A 131 9.23 -9.45 -31.20
N THR A 132 8.35 -9.38 -32.20
CA THR A 132 7.67 -8.12 -32.56
C THR A 132 6.59 -7.73 -31.53
N ASN A 133 5.99 -8.70 -30.86
CA ASN A 133 4.85 -8.50 -29.95
C ASN A 133 5.26 -8.33 -28.48
N SER A 134 6.34 -8.98 -28.06
CA SER A 134 6.78 -8.98 -26.66
C SER A 134 7.19 -7.62 -26.10
N PRO A 135 7.74 -6.64 -26.89
CA PRO A 135 8.06 -5.31 -26.34
C PRO A 135 6.85 -4.57 -25.73
N VAL A 136 5.64 -4.88 -26.20
CA VAL A 136 4.39 -4.29 -25.69
C VAL A 136 4.13 -4.68 -24.22
N LEU A 137 4.63 -5.82 -23.77
CA LEU A 137 4.49 -6.27 -22.38
C LEU A 137 5.43 -5.57 -21.40
N PHE A 138 6.53 -4.99 -21.88
CA PHE A 138 7.56 -4.41 -21.03
C PHE A 138 7.04 -3.23 -20.19
N PRO A 139 6.33 -2.22 -20.74
CA PRO A 139 5.75 -1.15 -19.93
C PRO A 139 4.77 -1.65 -18.87
N ALA A 140 3.92 -2.62 -19.20
CA ALA A 140 2.97 -3.19 -18.24
C ALA A 140 3.66 -3.96 -17.11
N TRP A 141 4.76 -4.67 -17.43
CA TRP A 141 5.59 -5.33 -16.44
C TRP A 141 6.29 -4.33 -15.50
N ILE A 142 6.76 -3.19 -16.03
CA ILE A 142 7.31 -2.09 -15.24
C ILE A 142 6.24 -1.54 -14.29
N ASP A 143 5.05 -1.22 -14.82
CA ASP A 143 3.92 -0.67 -14.04
C ASP A 143 3.56 -1.56 -12.86
N ARG A 144 3.43 -2.85 -13.11
CA ARG A 144 3.17 -3.83 -12.06
C ARG A 144 4.24 -3.83 -10.96
N ASN A 145 5.52 -3.82 -11.33
CA ASN A 145 6.61 -3.81 -10.34
C ASN A 145 6.62 -2.52 -9.51
N ILE A 146 6.30 -1.39 -10.12
CA ILE A 146 6.16 -0.12 -9.42
C ILE A 146 4.98 -0.16 -8.45
N TYR A 147 3.84 -0.65 -8.89
CA TYR A 147 2.65 -0.80 -8.05
C TYR A 147 2.90 -1.72 -6.84
N LEU A 148 3.58 -2.86 -7.06
CA LEU A 148 4.02 -3.73 -5.98
C LEU A 148 4.94 -2.99 -5.00
N GLY A 149 5.85 -2.17 -5.52
CA GLY A 149 6.74 -1.36 -4.71
C GLY A 149 6.01 -0.30 -3.87
N MET A 150 4.99 0.35 -4.42
CA MET A 150 4.20 1.38 -3.71
C MET A 150 3.53 0.83 -2.45
N ASN A 151 3.13 -0.42 -2.48
CA ASN A 151 2.45 -1.10 -1.38
C ASN A 151 3.38 -1.84 -0.42
N GLN A 152 4.70 -1.74 -0.62
CA GLN A 152 5.68 -2.37 0.27
C GLN A 152 5.80 -1.62 1.60
N GLY A 153 6.07 -2.40 2.65
CA GLY A 153 6.36 -1.91 3.98
C GLY A 153 5.30 -2.28 5.01
N LYS A 154 5.73 -2.99 6.05
CA LYS A 154 4.85 -3.46 7.13
C LYS A 154 4.55 -2.36 8.16
N ARG A 155 5.56 -1.54 8.48
CA ARG A 155 5.47 -0.51 9.53
C ARG A 155 5.27 0.90 8.97
N THR A 156 5.62 1.11 7.71
CA THR A 156 5.53 2.42 7.06
C THR A 156 4.09 2.73 6.70
N LEU A 157 3.68 3.96 6.89
CA LEU A 157 2.38 4.45 6.46
C LEU A 157 2.25 4.27 4.94
N ARG A 158 1.16 3.67 4.50
CA ARG A 158 0.84 3.44 3.09
C ARG A 158 -0.30 4.34 2.66
N LEU A 159 -0.43 4.52 1.35
CA LEU A 159 -1.54 5.29 0.77
C LEU A 159 -2.90 4.70 1.18
N ASP A 160 -3.00 3.36 1.22
CA ASP A 160 -4.23 2.66 1.62
C ASP A 160 -4.61 2.88 3.09
N ASP A 161 -3.65 3.18 3.97
CA ASP A 161 -3.92 3.50 5.37
C ASP A 161 -4.47 4.92 5.51
N LEU A 162 -4.13 5.82 4.57
CA LEU A 162 -4.43 7.26 4.65
C LEU A 162 -5.73 7.66 3.95
N ARG A 163 -6.10 6.95 2.89
CA ARG A 163 -7.29 7.28 2.09
C ARG A 163 -8.56 6.60 2.61
N ALA A 164 -9.63 7.37 2.78
CA ALA A 164 -10.98 6.85 3.01
C ALA A 164 -11.59 6.34 1.69
N THR A 165 -11.51 7.16 0.65
CA THR A 165 -12.02 6.85 -0.68
C THR A 165 -11.00 7.23 -1.75
N SER A 166 -11.12 6.61 -2.93
CA SER A 166 -10.32 6.94 -4.10
C SER A 166 -11.25 7.21 -5.28
N GLN A 167 -11.01 8.32 -5.98
CA GLN A 167 -11.80 8.71 -7.15
C GLN A 167 -10.89 9.03 -8.32
N LYS A 168 -11.18 8.44 -9.48
CA LYS A 168 -10.52 8.76 -10.74
C LYS A 168 -11.28 9.88 -11.42
N ILE A 169 -10.59 10.96 -11.79
CA ILE A 169 -11.16 12.15 -12.40
C ILE A 169 -10.71 12.27 -13.85
N PRO A 170 -11.57 12.70 -14.78
CA PRO A 170 -11.25 12.73 -16.21
C PRO A 170 -10.31 13.86 -16.64
N SER A 171 -10.05 14.87 -15.82
CA SER A 171 -9.30 16.08 -16.19
C SER A 171 -8.48 16.68 -15.04
N LYS A 172 -7.39 17.38 -15.39
CA LYS A 172 -6.46 18.06 -14.45
C LYS A 172 -7.07 19.24 -13.70
N ALA A 173 -8.13 19.83 -14.20
CA ALA A 173 -8.74 21.04 -13.67
C ALA A 173 -10.13 20.72 -13.16
N ILE A 174 -10.22 20.01 -12.05
CA ILE A 174 -11.51 19.78 -11.44
C ILE A 174 -11.58 20.58 -10.15
N GLU A 175 -12.65 21.29 -10.05
CA GLU A 175 -13.21 21.70 -8.78
C GLU A 175 -13.48 20.42 -7.99
N LEU A 176 -12.52 20.03 -7.14
CA LEU A 176 -12.69 18.88 -6.28
C LEU A 176 -13.87 19.19 -5.35
N ILE A 177 -14.94 18.46 -5.56
CA ILE A 177 -16.14 18.60 -4.76
C ILE A 177 -15.84 17.97 -3.39
N GLY A 178 -15.39 18.79 -2.46
CA GLY A 178 -15.35 18.42 -1.05
C GLY A 178 -16.77 18.60 -0.48
N MET A 179 -17.25 17.61 0.26
CA MET A 179 -18.50 17.76 1.00
C MET A 179 -18.23 18.59 2.26
N ASP A 180 -19.00 19.64 2.45
CA ASP A 180 -18.96 20.43 3.67
C ASP A 180 -20.11 19.98 4.58
N PHE A 181 -19.77 19.25 5.62
CA PHE A 181 -20.73 18.81 6.63
C PHE A 181 -20.54 19.65 7.89
N SER A 182 -21.50 20.47 8.24
CA SER A 182 -21.51 21.10 9.56
C SER A 182 -22.11 20.14 10.60
N LYS A 183 -21.75 20.29 11.87
CA LYS A 183 -22.32 19.51 12.98
C LYS A 183 -23.84 19.64 13.06
N GLU A 184 -24.36 20.80 12.70
CA GLU A 184 -25.79 21.11 12.73
C GLU A 184 -26.57 20.40 11.62
N ASP A 185 -25.90 20.11 10.49
CA ASP A 185 -26.53 19.49 9.34
C ASP A 185 -26.68 17.95 9.47
N VAL A 186 -25.95 17.31 10.37
CA VAL A 186 -25.96 15.84 10.56
C VAL A 186 -26.70 15.42 11.84
N GLY A 187 -26.97 16.35 12.74
CA GLY A 187 -27.64 16.09 14.04
C GLY A 187 -29.11 15.76 13.89
N LEU A 188 -29.57 14.73 14.61
CA LEU A 188 -30.99 14.43 14.73
C LEU A 188 -31.64 15.36 15.77
N ALA A 189 -32.70 16.06 15.40
CA ALA A 189 -33.48 16.87 16.31
C ALA A 189 -34.76 16.12 16.78
N LYS A 190 -35.12 16.33 18.04
CA LYS A 190 -36.43 15.87 18.55
C LYS A 190 -37.50 16.79 17.94
N ILE A 191 -38.47 16.17 17.27
CA ILE A 191 -39.55 16.89 16.60
C ILE A 191 -40.86 16.55 17.29
N THR A 192 -41.70 17.54 17.52
CA THR A 192 -43.07 17.37 17.99
C THR A 192 -43.94 16.84 16.84
N GLU A 193 -45.02 16.14 17.18
CA GLU A 193 -45.98 15.63 16.20
C GLU A 193 -46.52 16.79 15.32
N GLY A 194 -46.36 16.65 13.97
CA GLY A 194 -46.69 17.73 13.04
C GLY A 194 -45.62 18.82 12.84
N GLY A 195 -44.47 18.75 13.54
CA GLY A 195 -43.36 19.68 13.36
C GLY A 195 -42.57 19.47 12.07
N ALA A 196 -41.97 20.53 11.52
CA ALA A 196 -41.13 20.45 10.33
C ALA A 196 -39.82 19.71 10.63
N LEU A 197 -39.40 18.79 9.75
CA LEU A 197 -38.11 18.10 9.82
C LEU A 197 -36.97 19.08 9.52
N PRO A 198 -35.88 19.11 10.31
CA PRO A 198 -34.70 19.86 9.94
C PRO A 198 -34.10 19.35 8.66
N THR A 199 -33.68 20.25 7.81
CA THR A 199 -33.14 19.92 6.49
C THR A 199 -31.63 19.90 6.55
N ALA A 200 -31.02 18.76 6.30
CA ALA A 200 -29.58 18.66 6.06
C ALA A 200 -29.25 19.05 4.61
N THR A 201 -28.27 19.92 4.42
CA THR A 201 -27.84 20.35 3.08
C THR A 201 -26.42 19.89 2.80
N ILE A 202 -26.24 19.13 1.72
CA ILE A 202 -24.91 18.79 1.20
C ILE A 202 -24.48 19.91 0.28
N LYS A 203 -23.42 20.63 0.65
CA LYS A 203 -22.84 21.72 -0.14
C LYS A 203 -21.54 21.28 -0.75
N THR A 204 -21.27 21.71 -1.98
CA THR A 204 -19.94 21.58 -2.58
C THR A 204 -19.03 22.68 -2.03
N LYS A 205 -17.79 22.33 -1.68
CA LYS A 205 -16.76 23.32 -1.37
C LYS A 205 -16.47 24.08 -2.67
N GLY A 206 -16.76 25.37 -2.69
CA GLY A 206 -16.64 26.23 -3.86
C GLY A 206 -15.21 26.60 -4.27
N LYS A 207 -14.23 25.82 -3.86
CA LYS A 207 -12.80 26.01 -4.20
C LYS A 207 -12.26 24.76 -4.86
N SER A 208 -11.46 24.94 -5.91
CA SER A 208 -10.71 23.89 -6.55
C SER A 208 -9.42 23.58 -5.80
N VAL A 209 -9.08 22.32 -5.64
CA VAL A 209 -7.77 21.88 -5.16
C VAL A 209 -6.88 21.59 -6.36
N SER A 210 -5.67 22.17 -6.37
CA SER A 210 -4.70 21.89 -7.41
C SER A 210 -4.13 20.50 -7.26
N MET A 211 -4.18 19.70 -8.34
CA MET A 211 -3.51 18.40 -8.37
C MET A 211 -2.01 18.58 -8.61
N GLN A 212 -1.22 17.76 -7.95
CA GLN A 212 0.22 17.75 -8.12
C GLN A 212 0.66 16.68 -9.11
N LYS A 213 1.62 17.01 -9.97
CA LYS A 213 2.27 16.05 -10.86
C LYS A 213 3.54 15.53 -10.21
N VAL A 214 3.63 14.22 -10.07
CA VAL A 214 4.86 13.52 -9.68
C VAL A 214 5.29 12.62 -10.82
N GLY A 215 6.58 12.57 -11.10
CA GLY A 215 7.06 11.72 -12.18
C GLY A 215 8.57 11.48 -12.09
N ARG A 216 9.01 10.49 -12.83
CA ARG A 216 10.42 10.16 -12.98
C ARG A 216 10.70 9.58 -14.36
N GLU A 217 11.83 10.01 -14.94
CA GLU A 217 12.40 9.40 -16.12
C GLU A 217 13.49 8.41 -15.72
N ILE A 218 13.51 7.26 -16.37
CA ILE A 218 14.48 6.19 -16.17
C ILE A 218 15.11 5.89 -17.53
N LEU A 219 16.43 5.96 -17.59
CA LEU A 219 17.21 5.70 -18.78
C LEU A 219 17.96 4.37 -18.62
N PHE A 220 17.83 3.50 -19.60
CA PHE A 220 18.57 2.26 -19.71
C PHE A 220 19.47 2.29 -20.93
N SER A 221 20.76 1.99 -20.78
CA SER A 221 21.61 1.76 -21.94
C SER A 221 21.27 0.40 -22.59
N TYR A 222 21.41 0.29 -23.90
CA TYR A 222 21.18 -0.98 -24.60
C TYR A 222 22.06 -2.12 -24.09
N GLU A 223 23.28 -1.81 -23.65
CA GLU A 223 24.17 -2.81 -23.05
C GLU A 223 23.64 -3.30 -21.69
N ALA A 224 23.08 -2.39 -20.88
CA ALA A 224 22.46 -2.76 -19.60
C ALA A 224 21.25 -3.65 -19.83
N VAL A 225 20.34 -3.28 -20.74
CA VAL A 225 19.14 -4.07 -21.08
C VAL A 225 19.52 -5.49 -21.50
N ARG A 226 20.55 -5.64 -22.33
CA ARG A 226 20.97 -6.97 -22.84
C ARG A 226 21.55 -7.89 -21.76
N ARG A 227 22.11 -7.36 -20.70
CA ARG A 227 22.84 -8.14 -19.69
C ARG A 227 22.14 -8.24 -18.34
N MET A 228 21.12 -7.42 -18.10
CA MET A 228 20.40 -7.41 -16.82
C MET A 228 19.41 -8.57 -16.72
N GLN A 229 19.45 -9.25 -15.58
CA GLN A 229 18.43 -10.21 -15.20
C GLN A 229 17.14 -9.49 -14.80
N ILE A 230 16.01 -10.09 -15.13
CA ILE A 230 14.67 -9.52 -14.88
C ILE A 230 14.42 -9.27 -13.40
N ASP A 231 14.92 -10.16 -12.52
CA ASP A 231 14.78 -10.04 -11.07
C ASP A 231 15.48 -8.79 -10.52
N LEU A 232 16.70 -8.51 -10.99
CA LEU A 232 17.45 -7.33 -10.54
C LEU A 232 16.73 -6.03 -10.93
N VAL A 233 16.18 -6.01 -12.13
CA VAL A 233 15.44 -4.86 -12.65
C VAL A 233 14.09 -4.72 -11.94
N SER A 234 13.42 -5.82 -11.58
CA SER A 234 12.19 -5.80 -10.80
C SER A 234 12.39 -5.16 -9.42
N ILE A 235 13.47 -5.53 -8.72
CA ILE A 235 13.84 -4.94 -7.42
C ILE A 235 14.07 -3.42 -7.56
N PHE A 236 14.72 -3.00 -8.65
CA PHE A 236 14.93 -1.58 -8.91
C PHE A 236 13.60 -0.83 -9.09
N PHE A 237 12.67 -1.35 -9.91
CA PHE A 237 11.36 -0.75 -10.11
C PHE A 237 10.49 -0.76 -8.85
N GLN A 238 10.53 -1.83 -8.08
CA GLN A 238 9.85 -1.87 -6.77
C GLN A 238 10.42 -0.80 -5.82
N ARG A 239 11.73 -0.53 -5.86
CA ARG A 239 12.33 0.54 -5.05
C ARG A 239 11.91 1.93 -5.53
N VAL A 240 11.77 2.13 -6.83
CA VAL A 240 11.20 3.36 -7.41
C VAL A 240 9.74 3.51 -6.96
N GLY A 241 8.94 2.44 -7.06
CA GLY A 241 7.56 2.41 -6.60
C GLY A 241 7.41 2.77 -5.12
N PHE A 242 8.24 2.18 -4.26
CA PHE A 242 8.26 2.51 -2.83
C PHE A 242 8.48 4.01 -2.57
N ARG A 243 9.40 4.64 -3.30
CA ARG A 243 9.62 6.09 -3.19
C ARG A 243 8.43 6.89 -3.71
N PHE A 244 7.78 6.40 -4.74
CA PHE A 244 6.59 7.02 -5.33
C PHE A 244 5.41 7.00 -4.35
N GLY A 245 5.09 5.83 -3.77
CA GLY A 245 4.07 5.69 -2.74
C GLY A 245 4.36 6.55 -1.51
N ARG A 246 5.64 6.63 -1.11
CA ARG A 246 6.06 7.51 -0.02
C ARG A 246 5.85 9.00 -0.32
N GLN A 247 6.04 9.43 -1.58
CA GLN A 247 5.76 10.81 -1.97
C GLN A 247 4.28 11.12 -1.92
N GLN A 248 3.41 10.20 -2.37
CA GLN A 248 1.96 10.36 -2.24
C GLN A 248 1.54 10.51 -0.77
N VAL A 249 2.08 9.67 0.11
CA VAL A 249 1.82 9.77 1.56
C VAL A 249 2.34 11.09 2.14
N ASN A 250 3.49 11.59 1.69
CA ASN A 250 4.01 12.90 2.10
C ASN A 250 3.01 14.02 1.83
N GLU A 251 2.41 14.02 0.64
CA GLU A 251 1.41 15.03 0.26
C GLU A 251 0.15 14.92 1.11
N GLY A 252 -0.36 13.70 1.33
CA GLY A 252 -1.50 13.49 2.23
C GLY A 252 -1.23 13.96 3.66
N LEU A 253 -0.05 13.65 4.21
CA LEU A 253 0.37 14.17 5.53
C LEU A 253 0.55 15.69 5.52
N SER A 254 1.02 16.27 4.40
CA SER A 254 1.12 17.74 4.27
C SER A 254 -0.27 18.39 4.35
N VAL A 255 -1.27 17.81 3.69
CA VAL A 255 -2.66 18.27 3.77
C VAL A 255 -3.21 18.18 5.20
N LEU A 256 -2.88 17.13 5.94
CA LEU A 256 -3.27 17.05 7.36
C LEU A 256 -2.60 18.13 8.21
N LYS A 257 -1.30 18.34 8.04
CA LYS A 257 -0.49 19.25 8.86
C LYS A 257 -0.72 20.74 8.53
N ASN A 258 -0.79 21.04 7.25
CA ASN A 258 -0.76 22.43 6.76
C ASN A 258 -2.09 22.87 6.16
N GLY A 259 -2.97 21.91 5.82
CA GLY A 259 -4.11 22.16 4.97
C GLY A 259 -3.73 22.25 3.49
N ASN A 260 -4.69 22.63 2.68
CA ASN A 260 -4.54 22.93 1.26
C ASN A 260 -5.35 24.20 0.92
N ASP A 261 -5.49 24.54 -0.36
CA ASP A 261 -6.24 25.72 -0.81
C ASP A 261 -7.71 25.74 -0.35
N THR A 262 -8.27 24.57 -0.02
CA THR A 262 -9.67 24.39 0.37
C THR A 262 -9.83 24.06 1.85
N ASP A 263 -8.95 23.20 2.36
CA ASP A 263 -9.06 22.61 3.69
C ASP A 263 -8.08 23.27 4.66
N SER A 264 -8.56 23.59 5.86
CA SER A 264 -7.70 24.03 6.95
C SER A 264 -6.83 22.89 7.45
N LYS A 265 -5.72 23.21 8.13
CA LYS A 265 -4.92 22.22 8.87
C LYS A 265 -5.79 21.42 9.84
N SER A 266 -5.39 20.20 10.19
CA SER A 266 -6.06 19.44 11.23
C SER A 266 -6.04 20.18 12.57
N PRO A 267 -7.06 19.99 13.42
CA PRO A 267 -7.02 20.51 14.78
C PRO A 267 -5.74 20.08 15.49
N ASP A 268 -5.11 20.99 16.20
CA ASP A 268 -3.85 20.75 16.86
C ASP A 268 -3.90 21.07 18.36
N SER A 269 -3.14 20.33 19.14
CA SER A 269 -2.90 20.57 20.56
C SER A 269 -1.41 20.38 20.90
N LYS A 270 -1.04 20.85 22.08
CA LYS A 270 0.33 20.67 22.59
C LYS A 270 0.30 19.79 23.84
N THR A 271 1.42 19.13 24.13
CA THR A 271 1.60 18.42 25.39
C THR A 271 1.47 19.38 26.58
N GLN A 272 1.08 18.87 27.73
CA GLN A 272 0.97 19.68 28.94
C GLN A 272 2.35 20.07 29.47
N ALA A 273 3.29 19.14 29.42
CA ALA A 273 4.69 19.32 29.84
C ALA A 273 5.62 19.51 28.63
N LEU A 274 6.89 19.80 28.89
CA LEU A 274 7.98 19.86 27.91
C LEU A 274 8.48 18.44 27.49
N VAL A 275 7.80 17.40 27.94
CA VAL A 275 8.09 16.00 27.64
C VAL A 275 6.77 15.32 27.36
N TRP A 276 6.76 14.38 26.42
CA TRP A 276 5.61 13.54 26.16
C TRP A 276 5.39 12.55 27.30
N THR A 277 4.14 12.41 27.73
CA THR A 277 3.70 11.50 28.76
C THR A 277 2.67 10.51 28.20
N TYR A 278 2.45 9.42 28.93
CA TYR A 278 1.38 8.47 28.62
C TYR A 278 -0.01 9.15 28.58
N GLU A 279 -0.26 10.09 29.49
CA GLU A 279 -1.51 10.87 29.53
C GLU A 279 -1.72 11.70 28.27
N ASP A 280 -0.65 12.30 27.72
CA ASP A 280 -0.71 13.05 26.46
C ASP A 280 -1.10 12.17 25.27
N LEU A 281 -0.68 10.89 25.28
CA LEU A 281 -1.04 9.93 24.25
C LEU A 281 -2.51 9.54 24.36
N ILE A 282 -3.00 9.29 25.57
CA ILE A 282 -4.42 8.98 25.83
C ILE A 282 -5.31 10.17 25.46
N ASP A 283 -4.91 11.39 25.86
CA ASP A 283 -5.64 12.61 25.52
C ASP A 283 -5.74 12.80 23.99
N LEU A 284 -4.67 12.51 23.24
CA LEU A 284 -4.70 12.53 21.77
C LEU A 284 -5.73 11.53 21.20
N ILE A 285 -5.78 10.30 21.73
CA ILE A 285 -6.67 9.25 21.24
C ILE A 285 -8.15 9.65 21.42
N PHE A 286 -8.48 10.27 22.54
CA PHE A 286 -9.86 10.66 22.86
C PHE A 286 -10.19 12.10 22.48
N ALA A 287 -9.26 12.85 21.88
CA ALA A 287 -9.41 14.28 21.60
C ALA A 287 -10.68 14.63 20.80
N LYS A 288 -11.15 13.73 19.93
CA LYS A 288 -12.34 13.93 19.08
C LYS A 288 -13.50 12.98 19.33
N ALA A 289 -13.41 12.17 20.37
CA ALA A 289 -14.51 11.30 20.80
C ALA A 289 -15.82 12.07 21.12
N PRO A 290 -15.79 13.26 21.76
CA PRO A 290 -17.01 14.06 21.97
C PRO A 290 -17.66 14.53 20.66
N GLU A 291 -16.92 14.55 19.55
CA GLU A 291 -17.41 14.93 18.23
C GLU A 291 -17.90 13.71 17.42
N GLY A 292 -17.79 12.50 18.00
CA GLY A 292 -18.22 11.25 17.38
C GLY A 292 -17.17 10.63 16.46
N HIS A 293 -15.90 11.05 16.54
CA HIS A 293 -14.79 10.49 15.78
C HIS A 293 -13.95 9.56 16.65
N GLU A 294 -13.72 8.36 16.14
CA GLU A 294 -12.85 7.35 16.76
C GLU A 294 -11.62 7.14 15.89
N PHE A 295 -10.47 7.56 16.38
CA PHE A 295 -9.22 7.39 15.66
C PHE A 295 -8.83 5.91 15.62
N ASP A 296 -8.39 5.45 14.44
CA ASP A 296 -7.97 4.07 14.18
C ASP A 296 -6.50 3.99 13.70
N HIS A 297 -5.88 5.12 13.39
CA HIS A 297 -4.49 5.22 12.95
C HIS A 297 -3.72 6.27 13.75
N LEU A 298 -2.45 5.94 14.06
CA LEU A 298 -1.51 6.86 14.69
C LEU A 298 -0.20 6.87 13.88
N VAL A 299 0.23 8.05 13.47
CA VAL A 299 1.45 8.26 12.70
C VAL A 299 2.49 9.01 13.50
N LEU A 300 3.68 8.44 13.59
CA LEU A 300 4.84 8.95 14.32
C LEU A 300 6.09 8.90 13.45
N THR A 301 7.13 9.65 13.82
CA THR A 301 8.47 9.40 13.26
C THR A 301 9.11 8.16 13.90
N PRO A 302 10.05 7.48 13.22
CA PRO A 302 10.79 6.36 13.80
C PRO A 302 11.54 6.73 15.08
N GLU A 303 12.12 7.93 15.11
CA GLU A 303 12.87 8.45 16.27
C GLU A 303 11.93 8.68 17.47
N PHE A 304 10.75 9.25 17.21
CA PHE A 304 9.77 9.48 18.26
C PHE A 304 9.18 8.17 18.80
N MET A 305 8.93 7.21 17.91
CA MET A 305 8.51 5.88 18.31
C MET A 305 9.55 5.19 19.19
N TYR A 306 10.83 5.27 18.81
CA TYR A 306 11.93 4.74 19.62
C TYR A 306 11.94 5.38 21.02
N LYS A 307 11.77 6.70 21.10
CA LYS A 307 11.71 7.43 22.38
C LYS A 307 10.57 6.94 23.27
N ILE A 308 9.35 6.81 22.72
CA ILE A 308 8.18 6.29 23.46
C ILE A 308 8.43 4.88 24.01
N LEU A 309 9.08 4.03 23.23
CA LEU A 309 9.33 2.63 23.63
C LEU A 309 10.43 2.47 24.66
N THR A 310 11.38 3.39 24.70
CA THR A 310 12.55 3.30 25.61
C THR A 310 12.40 4.12 26.87
N ASP A 311 11.50 5.09 26.88
CA ASP A 311 11.28 5.99 28.01
C ASP A 311 10.43 5.30 29.09
N LYS A 312 11.12 4.86 30.16
CA LYS A 312 10.50 4.15 31.28
C LYS A 312 9.78 5.07 32.26
N ASP A 313 10.23 6.30 32.33
CA ASP A 313 9.74 7.26 33.31
C ASP A 313 8.40 7.85 32.89
N ASN A 314 8.27 8.17 31.61
CA ASN A 314 7.06 8.81 31.07
C ASN A 314 6.05 7.80 30.45
N PHE A 315 6.48 6.60 30.14
CA PHE A 315 5.62 5.54 29.58
C PHE A 315 5.76 4.18 30.32
N PRO A 316 5.63 4.14 31.65
CA PRO A 316 5.81 2.91 32.40
C PRO A 316 4.77 1.83 32.05
N GLN A 317 3.56 2.22 31.65
CA GLN A 317 2.48 1.31 31.28
C GLN A 317 2.79 0.52 30.01
N LEU A 318 3.51 1.10 29.06
CA LEU A 318 3.88 0.42 27.82
C LEU A 318 4.85 -0.73 28.04
N GLN A 319 5.59 -0.70 29.13
CA GLN A 319 6.57 -1.74 29.47
C GLN A 319 5.97 -2.89 30.27
N THR A 320 4.93 -2.62 31.08
CA THR A 320 4.23 -3.63 31.88
C THR A 320 3.20 -4.42 31.06
N LEU A 321 2.64 -3.84 30.03
CA LEU A 321 1.81 -4.56 29.07
C LEU A 321 2.72 -5.47 28.23
N ASN A 322 2.42 -6.75 28.10
CA ASN A 322 3.17 -7.78 27.33
C ASN A 322 3.31 -7.44 25.82
N LEU A 323 3.55 -6.16 25.52
CA LEU A 323 3.87 -5.66 24.18
C LEU A 323 5.18 -6.25 23.67
N SER A 324 6.07 -6.63 24.59
CA SER A 324 7.37 -7.17 24.25
C SER A 324 7.29 -8.50 23.51
N GLU A 325 6.37 -9.41 23.84
CA GLU A 325 6.31 -10.72 23.19
C GLU A 325 5.85 -10.64 21.74
N LYS A 326 4.76 -9.92 21.46
CA LYS A 326 4.27 -9.76 20.08
C LYS A 326 5.20 -8.91 19.24
N PHE A 327 5.75 -7.83 19.80
CA PHE A 327 6.71 -6.98 19.12
C PHE A 327 8.03 -7.70 18.85
N VAL A 328 8.55 -8.45 19.81
CA VAL A 328 9.78 -9.23 19.63
C VAL A 328 9.56 -10.35 18.62
N ALA A 329 8.39 -11.00 18.62
CA ALA A 329 8.10 -12.08 17.70
C ALA A 329 7.84 -11.61 16.25
N SER A 330 7.04 -10.54 16.05
CA SER A 330 6.65 -10.07 14.73
C SER A 330 7.35 -8.80 14.26
N GLY A 331 7.89 -8.03 15.23
CA GLY A 331 8.42 -6.70 14.99
C GLY A 331 7.38 -5.67 14.54
N GLU A 332 6.11 -5.98 14.67
CA GLU A 332 4.98 -5.11 14.29
C GLU A 332 4.24 -4.63 15.54
N PHE A 333 3.90 -3.34 15.56
CA PHE A 333 2.93 -2.81 16.51
C PHE A 333 1.54 -3.07 15.95
N GLN A 334 0.90 -4.13 16.42
CA GLN A 334 -0.47 -4.41 16.06
C GLN A 334 -1.40 -3.85 17.12
N ASN A 335 -2.29 -2.92 16.70
CA ASN A 335 -3.48 -2.50 17.44
C ASN A 335 -3.26 -2.15 18.91
N PHE A 336 -2.25 -1.36 19.20
CA PHE A 336 -2.08 -0.82 20.54
C PHE A 336 -3.12 0.27 20.79
N PHE A 337 -3.93 0.14 21.82
CA PHE A 337 -5.13 0.95 22.08
C PHE A 337 -6.17 0.95 20.94
N GLY A 338 -6.26 -0.12 20.15
CA GLY A 338 -7.12 -0.16 18.98
C GLY A 338 -6.59 0.62 17.79
N LEU A 339 -5.40 1.24 17.89
CA LEU A 339 -4.80 2.05 16.84
C LEU A 339 -3.78 1.25 16.02
N ASN A 340 -3.80 1.47 14.72
CA ASN A 340 -2.75 1.03 13.80
C ASN A 340 -1.58 2.02 13.83
N TRP A 341 -0.50 1.64 14.46
CA TRP A 341 0.69 2.48 14.55
C TRP A 341 1.49 2.41 13.26
N ARG A 342 1.72 3.55 12.64
CA ARG A 342 2.45 3.68 11.38
C ARG A 342 3.60 4.66 11.53
N LEU A 343 4.69 4.36 10.83
CA LEU A 343 5.89 5.19 10.87
C LEU A 343 6.04 5.99 9.58
N HIS A 344 6.31 7.28 9.73
CA HIS A 344 6.63 8.12 8.58
C HIS A 344 7.62 9.23 8.97
N PRO A 345 8.76 9.39 8.26
CA PRO A 345 9.79 10.37 8.64
C PRO A 345 9.31 11.81 8.65
N ASN A 346 8.33 12.15 7.80
CA ASN A 346 7.80 13.51 7.67
C ASN A 346 6.59 13.79 8.59
N ALA A 347 6.27 12.89 9.53
CA ALA A 347 5.21 13.17 10.52
C ALA A 347 5.52 14.42 11.35
N GLY A 348 6.79 14.70 11.57
CA GLY A 348 7.28 15.84 12.38
C GLY A 348 8.01 15.34 13.63
N ALA A 349 9.07 16.04 14.02
CA ALA A 349 9.80 15.70 15.23
C ALA A 349 8.85 15.81 16.44
N GLU A 350 8.83 14.78 17.28
CA GLU A 350 7.98 14.69 18.48
C GLU A 350 6.52 15.10 18.24
N THR A 351 6.01 14.76 17.06
CA THR A 351 4.63 15.02 16.63
C THR A 351 3.90 13.70 16.44
N ALA A 352 2.71 13.60 17.00
CA ALA A 352 1.80 12.49 16.81
C ALA A 352 0.58 12.95 16.00
N ILE A 353 0.25 12.23 14.95
CA ILE A 353 -0.90 12.49 14.08
C ILE A 353 -1.86 11.31 14.21
N ALA A 354 -3.01 11.54 14.83
CA ALA A 354 -4.09 10.57 14.93
C ALA A 354 -5.18 10.90 13.91
N PHE A 355 -5.76 9.88 13.28
CA PHE A 355 -6.86 10.08 12.33
C PHE A 355 -7.73 8.83 12.21
N GLU A 356 -8.95 9.05 11.77
CA GLU A 356 -9.92 8.02 11.43
C GLU A 356 -9.88 7.78 9.92
N LYS A 357 -9.40 6.61 9.50
CA LYS A 357 -9.20 6.28 8.08
C LYS A 357 -10.46 6.48 7.25
N SER A 358 -11.62 6.03 7.77
CA SER A 358 -12.89 5.98 7.03
C SER A 358 -13.43 7.35 6.64
N THR A 359 -13.04 8.41 7.37
CA THR A 359 -13.62 9.76 7.25
C THR A 359 -12.60 10.87 7.03
N CYS A 360 -11.31 10.53 6.98
CA CYS A 360 -10.25 11.54 6.98
C CYS A 360 -10.00 12.18 5.61
N LEU A 361 -9.45 11.43 4.64
CA LEU A 361 -9.00 11.95 3.36
C LEU A 361 -9.61 11.21 2.17
N THR A 362 -10.01 11.95 1.15
CA THR A 362 -10.28 11.41 -0.19
C THR A 362 -9.04 11.61 -1.06
N TYR A 363 -8.64 10.55 -1.75
CA TYR A 363 -7.59 10.56 -2.74
C TYR A 363 -8.19 10.72 -4.13
N TYR A 364 -7.68 11.66 -4.90
CA TYR A 364 -8.06 11.91 -6.28
C TYR A 364 -6.89 11.65 -7.20
N GLU A 365 -7.17 10.95 -8.28
CA GLU A 365 -6.20 10.62 -9.32
C GLU A 365 -6.79 10.96 -10.70
N GLU A 366 -6.01 11.54 -11.58
CA GLU A 366 -6.44 11.75 -12.95
C GLU A 366 -6.48 10.41 -13.69
N ALA A 367 -7.63 10.05 -14.26
CA ALA A 367 -7.88 8.75 -14.88
C ALA A 367 -6.92 8.39 -16.03
N LYS A 368 -6.28 9.39 -16.66
CA LYS A 368 -5.34 9.23 -17.76
C LYS A 368 -3.90 9.62 -17.40
N SER A 369 -3.60 9.80 -16.12
CA SER A 369 -2.32 10.37 -15.67
C SER A 369 -1.24 9.36 -15.34
N SER A 370 -1.59 8.12 -15.07
CA SER A 370 -0.62 7.03 -14.96
C SER A 370 -0.10 6.69 -16.35
N ILE A 371 0.88 7.48 -16.81
CA ILE A 371 1.47 7.31 -18.12
C ILE A 371 2.84 6.68 -17.90
N ILE A 372 2.96 5.43 -18.30
CA ILE A 372 4.26 4.81 -18.56
C ILE A 372 4.47 4.87 -20.06
N GLU A 373 5.33 5.75 -20.49
CA GLU A 373 5.73 5.88 -21.87
C GLU A 373 7.15 5.37 -22.02
N SER A 374 7.37 4.52 -23.00
CA SER A 374 8.70 4.04 -23.36
C SER A 374 9.06 4.52 -24.74
N ASP A 375 10.26 5.07 -24.89
CA ASP A 375 10.80 5.57 -26.14
C ASP A 375 12.28 5.18 -26.29
N LYS A 376 12.75 5.07 -27.54
CA LYS A 376 14.13 4.74 -27.88
C LYS A 376 14.90 5.97 -28.34
N ILE A 377 15.95 6.32 -27.61
CA ILE A 377 16.87 7.37 -28.00
C ILE A 377 18.01 6.73 -28.82
N ILE A 378 17.77 6.54 -30.11
CA ILE A 378 18.63 5.77 -31.01
C ILE A 378 20.05 6.36 -31.12
N ASN A 379 20.20 7.69 -31.16
CA ASN A 379 21.45 8.37 -31.27
C ASN A 379 22.39 8.23 -30.05
N LYS A 380 21.79 7.88 -28.88
CA LYS A 380 22.51 7.65 -27.62
C LYS A 380 22.52 6.21 -27.18
N GLN A 381 21.82 5.34 -27.89
CA GLN A 381 21.61 3.92 -27.52
C GLN A 381 21.01 3.72 -26.12
N PHE A 382 19.99 4.53 -25.79
CA PHE A 382 19.23 4.42 -24.55
C PHE A 382 17.77 4.07 -24.84
N GLU A 383 17.18 3.26 -23.97
CA GLU A 383 15.75 3.18 -23.77
C GLU A 383 15.34 4.09 -22.62
N ARG A 384 14.28 4.84 -22.82
CA ARG A 384 13.73 5.79 -21.87
C ARG A 384 12.33 5.33 -21.46
N SER A 385 12.10 5.19 -20.16
CA SER A 385 10.78 5.00 -19.60
C SER A 385 10.43 6.17 -18.67
N THR A 386 9.33 6.84 -18.93
CA THR A 386 8.81 7.92 -18.09
C THR A 386 7.60 7.45 -17.34
N ILE A 387 7.56 7.77 -16.05
CA ILE A 387 6.44 7.46 -15.16
C ILE A 387 5.95 8.77 -14.60
N SER A 388 4.68 9.08 -14.78
CA SER A 388 4.09 10.29 -14.19
C SER A 388 2.67 10.01 -13.69
N LEU A 389 2.29 10.72 -12.63
CA LEU A 389 0.98 10.62 -12.00
C LEU A 389 0.52 12.00 -11.53
N TRP A 390 -0.74 12.33 -11.78
CA TRP A 390 -1.40 13.49 -11.19
C TRP A 390 -2.35 13.03 -10.11
N PHE A 391 -2.21 13.60 -8.90
CA PHE A 391 -3.05 13.26 -7.77
C PHE A 391 -3.23 14.45 -6.82
N GLY A 392 -4.22 14.33 -5.94
CA GLY A 392 -4.50 15.31 -4.91
C GLY A 392 -5.27 14.69 -3.74
N PHE A 393 -5.30 15.41 -2.61
CA PHE A 393 -6.04 15.00 -1.43
C PHE A 393 -6.97 16.09 -0.97
N VAL A 394 -8.15 15.69 -0.48
CA VAL A 394 -9.14 16.59 0.12
C VAL A 394 -9.61 15.98 1.43
N LYS A 395 -9.76 16.80 2.47
CA LYS A 395 -10.36 16.36 3.75
C LYS A 395 -11.86 16.20 3.59
N LEU A 396 -12.37 15.07 4.07
CA LEU A 396 -13.81 14.87 4.21
C LEU A 396 -14.34 15.61 5.44
N PHE A 397 -13.77 15.30 6.60
CA PHE A 397 -14.14 15.93 7.87
C PHE A 397 -12.92 16.53 8.55
N GLN A 398 -13.07 17.77 9.02
CA GLN A 398 -12.00 18.47 9.71
C GLN A 398 -11.63 17.81 11.05
N ALA A 399 -12.63 17.28 11.75
CA ALA A 399 -12.48 16.64 13.06
C ALA A 399 -11.99 15.17 12.97
N ALA A 400 -11.98 14.57 11.79
CA ALA A 400 -11.51 13.18 11.58
C ALA A 400 -10.00 12.99 11.76
N SER A 401 -9.27 14.04 12.10
CA SER A 401 -7.84 14.00 12.39
C SER A 401 -7.47 14.98 13.49
N HIS A 402 -6.46 14.66 14.28
CA HIS A 402 -5.91 15.53 15.32
C HIS A 402 -4.39 15.41 15.38
N ILE A 403 -3.72 16.54 15.60
CA ILE A 403 -2.26 16.61 15.69
C ILE A 403 -1.88 17.05 17.09
N LYS A 404 -1.01 16.31 17.74
CA LYS A 404 -0.42 16.73 19.01
C LYS A 404 1.08 16.89 18.88
N THR A 405 1.58 18.01 19.30
CA THR A 405 3.01 18.36 19.23
C THR A 405 3.58 18.61 20.61
N LEU A 406 4.89 18.43 20.74
CA LEU A 406 5.56 18.79 21.98
C LEU A 406 5.42 20.31 22.23
N LYS A 407 5.14 20.67 23.50
CA LYS A 407 5.16 22.07 23.94
C LYS A 407 6.59 22.61 23.84
N THR A 408 6.76 23.69 23.12
CA THR A 408 8.01 24.48 23.12
C THR A 408 8.02 25.42 24.28
N SER A 409 9.17 25.60 24.91
CA SER A 409 9.38 26.54 26.02
C SER A 409 8.99 27.96 25.65
#